data_592510356461247d1d332db0ccf0f857
#
_entry.id   592510356461247d1d332db0ccf0f857
#
_cell.length_a   1.000
_cell.length_b   1.000
_cell.length_c   1.000
_cell.angle_alpha   90.00
_cell.angle_beta   90.00
_cell.angle_gamma   90.00
#
_symmetry.space_group_name_H-M   'P 1'
#
loop_
_entity.id
_entity.type
_entity.pdbx_description
1 polymer ?
#
loop_
_entity_poly.entity_id
_entity_poly.type
_entity_poly.pdbx_seq_one_letter_code
_entity_poly.pdbx_strand_id
1 'polypeptide(L)'
;MQPDKLTPRGIFITQFILATGVLALLAGCATGPEISAEDAYRPPPATAPAANIKGSVFKEDGIFGSEYRGFVTMIDLKSIPDAADHWSEPIALTPGRHIIDAEFRYSNFMARASMALDAKAGANYQVMIKTVRDEASNGRLYNDFWIVDLSTGNSVTLVYRRQATGGKNATIFNMNK
;
A
#
# COMPACT_ATOMS: atom_id res chain seq x y z
N MET A 1 82.00 -9.45 15.75
CA MET A 1 80.91 -10.40 15.90
C MET A 1 79.69 -9.62 16.33
N GLN A 2 78.83 -9.33 15.43
CA GLN A 2 77.56 -8.62 15.68
C GLN A 2 76.38 -9.58 15.33
N PRO A 3 75.36 -9.76 16.17
CA PRO A 3 74.25 -10.60 15.87
C PRO A 3 73.20 -9.83 15.05
N ASP A 4 72.77 -10.46 14.01
CA ASP A 4 71.72 -10.03 13.07
C ASP A 4 70.40 -9.83 13.79
N LYS A 5 69.77 -8.66 13.53
CA LYS A 5 68.36 -8.35 13.89
C LYS A 5 67.43 -8.93 12.85
N LEU A 6 66.76 -10.03 13.16
CA LEU A 6 65.66 -10.55 12.43
C LEU A 6 64.42 -9.65 12.68
N THR A 7 64.00 -8.97 11.65
CA THR A 7 62.73 -8.18 11.62
C THR A 7 61.56 -9.12 11.28
N PRO A 8 60.50 -9.19 12.06
CA PRO A 8 59.32 -9.94 11.67
C PRO A 8 58.45 -9.11 10.72
N ARG A 9 58.62 -9.33 9.42
CA ARG A 9 57.70 -8.87 8.36
C ARG A 9 56.80 -10.04 7.98
N GLY A 10 55.63 -10.16 8.51
CA GLY A 10 54.74 -11.24 8.04
C GLY A 10 53.34 -11.33 8.63
N ILE A 11 52.97 -10.48 9.61
CA ILE A 11 51.71 -10.69 10.35
C ILE A 11 50.62 -9.68 9.95
N PHE A 12 50.95 -8.59 9.23
CA PHE A 12 49.94 -7.53 8.93
C PHE A 12 49.09 -7.74 7.70
N ILE A 13 49.37 -8.70 6.82
CA ILE A 13 48.64 -8.86 5.56
C ILE A 13 47.40 -9.76 5.73
N THR A 14 47.40 -10.68 6.71
CA THR A 14 46.31 -11.66 6.86
C THR A 14 45.07 -11.09 7.58
N GLN A 15 45.19 -10.03 8.36
CA GLN A 15 44.06 -9.42 9.08
C GLN A 15 43.22 -8.47 8.21
N PHE A 16 43.80 -7.89 7.15
CA PHE A 16 43.07 -6.97 6.28
C PHE A 16 42.09 -7.67 5.30
N ILE A 17 42.35 -8.92 4.97
CA ILE A 17 41.50 -9.66 4.02
C ILE A 17 40.21 -10.18 4.70
N LEU A 18 40.24 -10.43 6.01
CA LEU A 18 39.02 -10.88 6.74
C LEU A 18 38.03 -9.75 7.03
N ALA A 19 38.53 -8.50 7.16
CA ALA A 19 37.65 -7.36 7.43
C ALA A 19 36.83 -6.90 6.19
N THR A 20 37.37 -7.11 4.99
CA THR A 20 36.70 -6.69 3.73
C THR A 20 35.62 -7.68 3.29
N GLY A 21 35.72 -8.95 3.69
CA GLY A 21 34.76 -10.00 3.34
C GLY A 21 33.42 -9.91 4.07
N VAL A 22 33.39 -9.33 5.28
CA VAL A 22 32.18 -9.25 6.11
C VAL A 22 31.28 -8.06 5.71
N LEU A 23 31.87 -6.99 5.15
CA LEU A 23 31.09 -5.81 4.72
C LEU A 23 30.29 -6.03 3.43
N ALA A 24 30.69 -6.99 2.61
CA ALA A 24 29.99 -7.28 1.34
C ALA A 24 28.71 -8.11 1.51
N LEU A 25 28.49 -8.74 2.67
CA LEU A 25 27.31 -9.56 2.93
C LEU A 25 26.10 -8.78 3.48
N LEU A 26 26.24 -7.50 3.81
CA LEU A 26 25.17 -6.66 4.34
C LEU A 26 24.44 -5.81 3.27
N ALA A 27 24.91 -5.82 2.03
CA ALA A 27 24.31 -5.03 0.94
C ALA A 27 23.17 -5.77 0.19
N GLY A 28 22.73 -6.92 0.66
CA GLY A 28 21.84 -7.82 -0.07
C GLY A 28 20.43 -7.98 0.48
N CYS A 29 19.83 -6.99 1.14
CA CYS A 29 18.46 -7.14 1.62
C CYS A 29 17.73 -5.81 1.70
N ALA A 30 17.05 -5.39 0.65
CA ALA A 30 15.80 -4.62 0.71
C ALA A 30 15.33 -4.15 -0.68
N THR A 31 15.16 -5.05 -1.61
CA THR A 31 14.27 -4.76 -2.73
C THR A 31 13.07 -5.69 -2.57
N GLY A 32 11.94 -5.14 -2.10
CA GLY A 32 10.65 -5.77 -2.30
C GLY A 32 10.48 -6.08 -3.79
N PRO A 33 9.55 -6.95 -4.18
CA PRO A 33 9.33 -7.26 -5.59
C PRO A 33 9.09 -5.96 -6.35
N GLU A 34 10.03 -5.59 -7.21
CA GLU A 34 9.93 -4.42 -8.07
C GLU A 34 8.81 -4.69 -9.08
N ILE A 35 7.79 -3.83 -9.09
CA ILE A 35 6.71 -3.92 -10.08
C ILE A 35 7.34 -3.67 -11.44
N SER A 36 7.20 -4.62 -12.36
CA SER A 36 7.72 -4.44 -13.72
C SER A 36 7.03 -3.24 -14.38
N ALA A 37 7.75 -2.50 -15.23
CA ALA A 37 7.17 -1.36 -15.95
C ALA A 37 5.98 -1.77 -16.85
N GLU A 38 5.87 -3.05 -17.20
CA GLU A 38 4.74 -3.61 -17.95
C GLU A 38 3.51 -3.82 -17.10
N ASP A 39 3.69 -4.09 -15.80
CA ASP A 39 2.61 -4.35 -14.85
C ASP A 39 2.14 -3.07 -14.13
N ALA A 40 2.86 -1.96 -14.29
CA ALA A 40 2.46 -0.68 -13.75
C ALA A 40 1.33 -0.04 -14.58
N TYR A 41 0.36 0.56 -13.88
CA TYR A 41 -0.69 1.34 -14.51
C TYR A 41 -0.09 2.59 -15.20
N ARG A 42 -0.55 2.84 -16.42
CA ARG A 42 -0.16 4.03 -17.20
C ARG A 42 -1.39 4.91 -17.40
N PRO A 43 -1.43 6.11 -16.80
CA PRO A 43 -2.54 7.01 -17.01
C PRO A 43 -2.61 7.48 -18.47
N PRO A 44 -3.81 7.87 -18.94
CA PRO A 44 -3.97 8.43 -20.28
C PRO A 44 -3.14 9.71 -20.45
N PRO A 45 -2.75 10.06 -21.69
CA PRO A 45 -2.08 11.33 -21.98
C PRO A 45 -2.91 12.52 -21.46
N ALA A 46 -2.26 13.59 -20.97
CA ALA A 46 -2.93 14.76 -20.42
C ALA A 46 -3.88 15.48 -21.40
N THR A 47 -3.72 15.25 -22.71
CA THR A 47 -4.58 15.80 -23.77
C THR A 47 -5.82 14.96 -24.05
N ALA A 48 -5.89 13.73 -23.53
CA ALA A 48 -7.04 12.85 -23.72
C ALA A 48 -8.15 13.18 -22.72
N PRO A 49 -9.44 12.98 -23.09
CA PRO A 49 -10.51 13.01 -22.10
C PRO A 49 -10.23 12.01 -20.99
N ALA A 50 -10.32 12.46 -19.75
CA ALA A 50 -10.05 11.61 -18.60
C ALA A 50 -11.09 11.83 -17.48
N ALA A 51 -11.26 10.83 -16.65
CA ALA A 51 -11.81 10.91 -15.30
C ALA A 51 -10.68 10.84 -14.30
N ASN A 52 -10.96 11.08 -13.03
CA ASN A 52 -9.98 10.91 -11.96
C ASN A 52 -10.56 10.05 -10.85
N ILE A 53 -9.71 9.26 -10.20
CA ILE A 53 -10.07 8.52 -8.99
C ILE A 53 -8.97 8.70 -7.95
N LYS A 54 -9.35 8.80 -6.68
CA LYS A 54 -8.43 8.86 -5.55
C LYS A 54 -8.91 8.01 -4.38
N GLY A 55 -8.04 7.78 -3.43
CA GLY A 55 -8.39 7.17 -2.16
C GLY A 55 -9.04 8.13 -1.18
N SER A 56 -9.23 7.66 0.04
CA SER A 56 -9.81 8.42 1.15
C SER A 56 -9.11 8.12 2.46
N VAL A 57 -9.26 9.03 3.41
CA VAL A 57 -8.85 8.86 4.79
C VAL A 57 -10.07 9.02 5.69
N PHE A 58 -10.16 8.16 6.67
CA PHE A 58 -11.19 8.22 7.70
C PHE A 58 -10.52 8.39 9.06
N LYS A 59 -11.07 9.28 9.85
CA LYS A 59 -10.69 9.44 11.25
C LYS A 59 -11.83 8.91 12.10
N GLU A 60 -11.53 8.03 13.03
CA GLU A 60 -12.47 7.61 14.04
C GLU A 60 -12.58 8.71 15.09
N ASP A 61 -13.83 9.05 15.48
CA ASP A 61 -14.06 10.04 16.52
C ASP A 61 -13.55 9.51 17.86
N GLY A 62 -12.65 10.26 18.51
CA GLY A 62 -12.10 9.93 19.82
C GLY A 62 -10.82 10.69 20.13
N ILE A 63 -10.43 10.74 21.43
CA ILE A 63 -9.24 11.47 21.91
C ILE A 63 -7.94 10.93 21.30
N PHE A 64 -7.95 9.66 20.82
CA PHE A 64 -6.86 9.00 20.12
C PHE A 64 -7.29 8.52 18.74
N GLY A 65 -8.13 9.31 18.06
CA GLY A 65 -8.75 8.94 16.80
C GLY A 65 -7.77 8.28 15.83
N SER A 66 -8.07 7.03 15.47
CA SER A 66 -7.25 6.29 14.51
C SER A 66 -7.51 6.77 13.10
N GLU A 67 -6.45 6.96 12.34
CA GLU A 67 -6.53 7.30 10.92
C GLU A 67 -6.45 6.02 10.08
N TYR A 68 -7.48 5.79 9.27
CA TYR A 68 -7.57 4.67 8.36
C TYR A 68 -7.46 5.17 6.93
N ARG A 69 -6.68 4.48 6.10
CA ARG A 69 -6.51 4.87 4.70
C ARG A 69 -7.13 3.82 3.79
N GLY A 70 -7.82 4.32 2.79
CA GLY A 70 -8.30 3.56 1.66
C GLY A 70 -7.67 4.08 0.38
N PHE A 71 -7.08 3.22 -0.44
CA PHE A 71 -6.37 3.64 -1.64
C PHE A 71 -6.54 2.63 -2.78
N VAL A 72 -6.40 3.12 -4.00
CA VAL A 72 -6.46 2.31 -5.22
C VAL A 72 -5.10 1.63 -5.40
N THR A 73 -5.10 0.29 -5.47
CA THR A 73 -3.86 -0.50 -5.65
C THR A 73 -3.66 -0.95 -7.08
N MET A 74 -4.77 -1.19 -7.83
CA MET A 74 -4.71 -1.61 -9.22
C MET A 74 -5.87 -1.03 -10.02
N ILE A 75 -5.64 -0.84 -11.30
CA ILE A 75 -6.66 -0.49 -12.29
C ILE A 75 -6.49 -1.44 -13.46
N ASP A 76 -7.53 -2.20 -13.81
CA ASP A 76 -7.53 -3.17 -14.89
C ASP A 76 -6.35 -4.16 -14.83
N LEU A 77 -6.09 -4.68 -13.63
CA LEU A 77 -4.97 -5.59 -13.30
C LEU A 77 -3.57 -4.94 -13.41
N LYS A 78 -3.48 -3.63 -13.58
CA LYS A 78 -2.22 -2.89 -13.57
C LYS A 78 -2.00 -2.23 -12.23
N SER A 79 -0.84 -2.45 -11.63
CA SER A 79 -0.50 -1.96 -10.29
C SER A 79 -0.25 -0.45 -10.26
N ILE A 80 -0.70 0.21 -9.20
CA ILE A 80 -0.33 1.58 -8.90
C ILE A 80 0.90 1.54 -7.98
N PRO A 81 2.06 2.02 -8.44
CA PRO A 81 3.26 2.11 -7.61
C PRO A 81 3.01 3.01 -6.40
N ASP A 82 3.54 2.65 -5.24
CA ASP A 82 3.50 3.43 -4.00
C ASP A 82 2.11 3.94 -3.60
N ALA A 83 1.06 3.18 -3.97
CA ALA A 83 -0.35 3.54 -3.82
C ALA A 83 -0.73 4.00 -2.40
N ALA A 84 -0.10 3.42 -1.37
CA ALA A 84 -0.38 3.78 0.01
C ALA A 84 0.16 5.16 0.41
N ASP A 85 1.25 5.61 -0.22
CA ASP A 85 1.88 6.90 0.04
C ASP A 85 1.19 8.02 -0.75
N HIS A 86 0.69 7.69 -1.95
CA HIS A 86 0.00 8.60 -2.87
C HIS A 86 -1.52 8.46 -2.85
N TRP A 87 -2.10 7.97 -1.74
CA TRP A 87 -3.52 7.64 -1.61
C TRP A 87 -4.48 8.79 -1.94
N SER A 88 -4.07 10.04 -1.71
CA SER A 88 -4.88 11.25 -1.94
C SER A 88 -4.70 11.85 -3.33
N GLU A 89 -3.72 11.38 -4.09
CA GLU A 89 -3.42 11.91 -5.41
C GLU A 89 -4.43 11.38 -6.43
N PRO A 90 -4.96 12.24 -7.31
CA PRO A 90 -5.85 11.79 -8.37
C PRO A 90 -5.11 10.93 -9.40
N ILE A 91 -5.66 9.76 -9.70
CA ILE A 91 -5.19 8.88 -10.76
C ILE A 91 -6.12 9.06 -11.96
N ALA A 92 -5.57 9.47 -13.11
CA ALA A 92 -6.37 9.66 -14.32
C ALA A 92 -6.78 8.32 -14.93
N LEU A 93 -8.05 8.23 -15.38
CA LEU A 93 -8.68 7.08 -16.03
C LEU A 93 -9.17 7.48 -17.42
N THR A 94 -9.08 6.59 -18.40
CA THR A 94 -9.83 6.75 -19.64
C THR A 94 -11.34 6.67 -19.35
N PRO A 95 -12.21 7.38 -20.09
CA PRO A 95 -13.65 7.11 -19.99
C PRO A 95 -13.98 5.67 -20.39
N GLY A 96 -14.89 5.03 -19.66
CA GLY A 96 -15.30 3.65 -19.91
C GLY A 96 -15.29 2.79 -18.65
N ARG A 97 -15.43 1.48 -18.87
CA ARG A 97 -15.52 0.52 -17.79
C ARG A 97 -14.13 0.10 -17.32
N HIS A 98 -13.92 0.17 -16.02
CA HIS A 98 -12.68 -0.22 -15.34
C HIS A 98 -12.98 -1.16 -14.17
N ILE A 99 -12.00 -2.00 -13.83
CA ILE A 99 -11.96 -2.73 -12.57
C ILE A 99 -10.97 -2.02 -11.66
N ILE A 100 -11.47 -1.54 -10.54
CA ILE A 100 -10.71 -0.81 -9.52
C ILE A 100 -10.49 -1.72 -8.33
N ASP A 101 -9.24 -2.07 -8.05
CA ASP A 101 -8.86 -2.75 -6.82
C ASP A 101 -8.46 -1.72 -5.79
N ALA A 102 -9.12 -1.78 -4.64
CA ALA A 102 -8.85 -0.89 -3.52
C ALA A 102 -8.44 -1.69 -2.27
N GLU A 103 -7.57 -1.10 -1.49
CA GLU A 103 -7.10 -1.66 -0.22
C GLU A 103 -7.41 -0.71 0.93
N PHE A 104 -7.85 -1.30 2.04
CA PHE A 104 -7.88 -0.71 3.35
C PHE A 104 -6.65 -1.16 4.12
N ARG A 105 -5.99 -0.21 4.81
CA ARG A 105 -4.88 -0.53 5.69
C ARG A 105 -4.97 0.26 6.98
N TYR A 106 -4.85 -0.47 8.09
CA TYR A 106 -4.77 0.08 9.42
C TYR A 106 -3.90 -0.82 10.31
N SER A 107 -2.77 -0.30 10.79
CA SER A 107 -1.81 -1.10 11.55
C SER A 107 -1.48 -2.40 10.79
N ASN A 108 -1.79 -3.56 11.40
CA ASN A 108 -1.58 -4.88 10.81
C ASN A 108 -2.82 -5.44 10.08
N PHE A 109 -3.93 -4.69 10.04
CA PHE A 109 -5.16 -5.11 9.36
C PHE A 109 -5.19 -4.62 7.93
N MET A 110 -5.65 -5.47 7.05
CA MET A 110 -5.89 -5.14 5.65
C MET A 110 -7.16 -5.78 5.14
N ALA A 111 -7.80 -5.12 4.21
CA ALA A 111 -8.89 -5.69 3.42
C ALA A 111 -8.79 -5.18 1.98
N ARG A 112 -9.27 -5.97 1.02
CA ARG A 112 -9.23 -5.62 -0.40
C ARG A 112 -10.57 -5.89 -1.06
N ALA A 113 -10.94 -5.01 -1.99
CA ALA A 113 -12.13 -5.19 -2.81
C ALA A 113 -11.86 -4.76 -4.26
N SER A 114 -12.41 -5.55 -5.20
CA SER A 114 -12.45 -5.21 -6.62
C SER A 114 -13.84 -4.68 -6.96
N MET A 115 -13.92 -3.51 -7.60
CA MET A 115 -15.16 -2.80 -7.92
C MET A 115 -15.18 -2.41 -9.39
N ALA A 116 -16.31 -2.61 -10.06
CA ALA A 116 -16.49 -2.14 -11.42
C ALA A 116 -16.94 -0.68 -11.40
N LEU A 117 -16.26 0.18 -12.16
CA LEU A 117 -16.56 1.60 -12.34
C LEU A 117 -16.75 1.92 -13.81
N ASP A 118 -17.88 2.52 -14.17
CA ASP A 118 -18.10 3.12 -15.49
C ASP A 118 -17.71 4.61 -15.43
N ALA A 119 -16.43 4.89 -15.74
CA ALA A 119 -15.84 6.22 -15.64
C ALA A 119 -16.33 7.15 -16.74
N LYS A 120 -16.81 8.34 -16.37
CA LYS A 120 -17.27 9.39 -17.31
C LYS A 120 -16.20 10.45 -17.48
N ALA A 121 -16.00 10.94 -18.69
CA ALA A 121 -15.06 12.02 -18.95
C ALA A 121 -15.33 13.24 -18.05
N GLY A 122 -14.29 13.79 -17.44
CA GLY A 122 -14.36 14.95 -16.54
C GLY A 122 -14.88 14.66 -15.13
N ALA A 123 -15.34 13.43 -14.86
CA ALA A 123 -15.81 13.07 -13.51
C ALA A 123 -14.64 12.84 -12.55
N ASN A 124 -14.90 13.11 -11.25
CA ASN A 124 -13.96 12.86 -10.17
C ASN A 124 -14.58 11.88 -9.18
N TYR A 125 -13.88 10.79 -8.93
CA TYR A 125 -14.32 9.69 -8.09
C TYR A 125 -13.46 9.58 -6.83
N GLN A 126 -14.05 9.00 -5.79
CA GLN A 126 -13.33 8.67 -4.57
C GLN A 126 -13.73 7.27 -4.07
N VAL A 127 -12.72 6.47 -3.75
CA VAL A 127 -12.92 5.22 -3.03
C VAL A 127 -13.29 5.55 -1.59
N MET A 128 -14.42 5.06 -1.14
CA MET A 128 -14.92 5.20 0.22
C MET A 128 -14.81 3.87 0.94
N ILE A 129 -14.48 3.92 2.23
CA ILE A 129 -14.40 2.74 3.08
C ILE A 129 -15.07 3.06 4.41
N LYS A 130 -15.84 2.11 4.92
CA LYS A 130 -16.41 2.17 6.25
C LYS A 130 -16.09 0.89 7.00
N THR A 131 -15.43 1.03 8.14
CA THR A 131 -15.17 -0.10 9.03
C THR A 131 -16.42 -0.41 9.84
N VAL A 132 -16.79 -1.69 9.88
CA VAL A 132 -17.95 -2.21 10.61
C VAL A 132 -17.48 -3.36 11.49
N ARG A 133 -17.72 -3.24 12.79
CA ARG A 133 -17.53 -4.36 13.72
C ARG A 133 -18.83 -5.16 13.77
N ASP A 134 -18.75 -6.43 13.47
CA ASP A 134 -19.89 -7.34 13.56
C ASP A 134 -19.85 -8.06 14.91
N GLU A 135 -20.69 -7.61 15.84
CA GLU A 135 -20.79 -8.18 17.19
C GLU A 135 -21.32 -9.63 17.15
N ALA A 136 -22.18 -9.96 16.18
CA ALA A 136 -22.72 -11.31 16.02
C ALA A 136 -21.64 -12.33 15.58
N SER A 137 -20.55 -11.86 14.99
CA SER A 137 -19.43 -12.68 14.50
C SER A 137 -18.20 -12.62 15.42
N ASN A 138 -18.38 -12.57 16.73
CA ASN A 138 -17.28 -12.46 17.71
C ASN A 138 -16.40 -11.22 17.52
N GLY A 139 -16.99 -10.09 17.16
CA GLY A 139 -16.29 -8.82 16.99
C GLY A 139 -15.36 -8.77 15.78
N ARG A 140 -15.59 -9.58 14.75
CA ARG A 140 -14.84 -9.53 13.51
C ARG A 140 -14.97 -8.17 12.85
N LEU A 141 -13.86 -7.72 12.29
CA LEU A 141 -13.78 -6.44 11.59
C LEU A 141 -14.06 -6.65 10.11
N TYR A 142 -15.01 -5.89 9.58
CA TYR A 142 -15.33 -5.84 8.16
C TYR A 142 -15.12 -4.44 7.65
N ASN A 143 -14.82 -4.33 6.35
CA ASN A 143 -14.75 -3.07 5.65
C ASN A 143 -15.72 -3.11 4.48
N ASP A 144 -16.58 -2.11 4.42
CA ASP A 144 -17.47 -1.86 3.30
C ASP A 144 -16.77 -0.89 2.35
N PHE A 145 -16.62 -1.27 1.09
CA PHE A 145 -15.98 -0.50 0.03
C PHE A 145 -17.02 -0.07 -1.00
N TRP A 146 -16.96 1.17 -1.44
CA TRP A 146 -17.74 1.69 -2.58
C TRP A 146 -17.02 2.88 -3.20
N ILE A 147 -17.48 3.30 -4.39
CA ILE A 147 -16.95 4.48 -5.07
C ILE A 147 -18.07 5.51 -5.15
N VAL A 148 -17.74 6.78 -4.86
CA VAL A 148 -18.66 7.91 -5.01
C VAL A 148 -18.17 8.83 -6.14
N ASP A 149 -19.13 9.45 -6.83
CA ASP A 149 -18.89 10.59 -7.70
C ASP A 149 -18.88 11.85 -6.82
N LEU A 150 -17.75 12.56 -6.79
CA LEU A 150 -17.55 13.72 -5.93
C LEU A 150 -18.41 14.92 -6.33
N SER A 151 -18.91 14.97 -7.56
CA SER A 151 -19.79 16.05 -8.02
C SER A 151 -21.21 15.92 -7.48
N THR A 152 -21.68 14.69 -7.28
CA THR A 152 -23.03 14.39 -6.82
C THR A 152 -23.12 13.88 -5.39
N GLY A 153 -21.99 13.36 -4.87
CA GLY A 153 -21.93 12.65 -3.58
C GLY A 153 -22.56 11.25 -3.61
N ASN A 154 -23.07 10.82 -4.76
CA ASN A 154 -23.75 9.53 -4.89
C ASN A 154 -22.78 8.38 -5.10
N SER A 155 -23.13 7.21 -4.54
CA SER A 155 -22.43 5.97 -4.85
C SER A 155 -22.65 5.59 -6.31
N VAL A 156 -21.58 5.27 -7.02
CA VAL A 156 -21.61 4.81 -8.42
C VAL A 156 -21.29 3.32 -8.54
N THR A 157 -21.05 2.65 -7.41
CA THR A 157 -20.86 1.20 -7.33
C THR A 157 -21.74 0.59 -6.25
N LEU A 158 -21.87 -0.73 -6.25
CA LEU A 158 -22.39 -1.47 -5.11
C LEU A 158 -21.43 -1.35 -3.92
N VAL A 159 -21.94 -1.66 -2.74
CA VAL A 159 -21.10 -1.78 -1.52
C VAL A 159 -20.57 -3.20 -1.44
N TYR A 160 -19.25 -3.33 -1.32
CA TYR A 160 -18.54 -4.60 -1.24
C TYR A 160 -18.01 -4.81 0.17
N ARG A 161 -18.64 -5.70 0.94
CA ARG A 161 -18.14 -6.07 2.27
C ARG A 161 -17.02 -7.08 2.20
N ARG A 162 -15.91 -6.79 2.91
CA ARG A 162 -14.75 -7.66 3.02
C ARG A 162 -14.32 -7.77 4.47
N GLN A 163 -13.99 -8.98 4.91
CA GLN A 163 -13.41 -9.17 6.23
C GLN A 163 -11.97 -8.63 6.24
N ALA A 164 -11.64 -7.85 7.29
CA ALA A 164 -10.26 -7.46 7.52
C ALA A 164 -9.46 -8.66 8.03
N THR A 165 -8.30 -8.90 7.43
CA THR A 165 -7.34 -9.92 7.87
C THR A 165 -6.17 -9.22 8.53
N GLY A 166 -5.75 -9.71 9.71
CA GLY A 166 -4.55 -9.23 10.39
C GLY A 166 -3.36 -10.14 10.12
N GLY A 167 -2.15 -9.59 10.14
CA GLY A 167 -0.93 -10.39 10.21
C GLY A 167 -0.90 -11.24 11.50
N LYS A 168 -0.03 -12.25 11.56
CA LYS A 168 0.07 -13.26 12.65
C LYS A 168 0.21 -12.70 14.09
N ASN A 169 0.39 -11.38 14.25
CA ASN A 169 0.52 -10.68 15.54
C ASN A 169 -0.59 -9.66 15.80
N ALA A 170 -1.72 -9.74 15.11
CA ALA A 170 -2.84 -8.86 15.39
C ALA A 170 -3.48 -9.25 16.74
N THR A 171 -2.98 -8.66 17.80
CA THR A 171 -3.65 -8.69 19.10
C THR A 171 -4.93 -7.88 18.95
N ILE A 172 -6.07 -8.55 19.04
CA ILE A 172 -7.38 -7.90 19.09
C ILE A 172 -7.37 -7.09 20.39
N PHE A 173 -7.19 -5.78 20.31
CA PHE A 173 -7.44 -4.91 21.45
C PHE A 173 -8.93 -4.99 21.76
N ASN A 174 -9.26 -5.73 22.81
CA ASN A 174 -10.57 -5.65 23.42
C ASN A 174 -10.75 -4.26 24.02
N MET A 175 -11.30 -3.34 23.25
CA MET A 175 -11.85 -2.11 23.79
C MET A 175 -13.25 -2.39 24.34
N ASN A 176 -13.30 -3.14 25.46
CA ASN A 176 -14.45 -3.14 26.32
C ASN A 176 -14.26 -1.98 27.31
N LYS A 177 -14.92 -0.85 27.03
CA LYS A 177 -15.58 -0.01 28.06
C LYS A 177 -16.51 0.99 27.39
#